data_2804397f3ee82ea4fdce7dc282f82e3c
#
_entry.id   2804397f3ee82ea4fdce7dc282f82e3c
#
_cell.length_a   1.000
_cell.length_b   1.000
_cell.length_c   1.000
_cell.angle_alpha   90.00
_cell.angle_beta   90.00
_cell.angle_gamma   90.00
#
_symmetry.space_group_name_H-M   'P 1'
#
loop_
_entity.id
_entity.type
_entity.pdbx_description
1 polymer ?
#
loop_
_entity_poly.entity_id
_entity_poly.type
_entity_poly.pdbx_seq_one_letter_code
_entity_poly.pdbx_strand_id
1 'polypeptide(L)'
;MGASFGNAALICNLLRINCLYRNLQVIENYGINLRPLMSFALEEYADDDCEKFVISNLYGTESELERNAVLRKMTKAVTVLQLKLENELIRNHSEFEMDDRILFENDGLTDKEKELVNYLIGEFSSSRRLSEHVDFLLRKGSLYKVFNGNLIMHGCVPTEDNGEFSLVPVGNEKYSGKKLYDKLNAVVKNAARGDKYAVDYTWYLWCGKKSPLFGRDKMRTYEKYFGGSLSEKEDPYYNFVKTEEYCLKVLNEFGANGKYAVIVNGHKPVRVKDGEMPESGNCRHITIDGGLSKAYSLKTGIGGYTLISNSEGLYLVSHEPGFSVDGVFRGNSDLKSSNRLLKKYDKRILVKETDDGKAMDKQIRVLKSLLKYYNQK
;
A
#
# COMPACT_ATOMS: atom_id res chain seq x y z
N MET A 1 -0.72 13.57 -24.30
CA MET A 1 -0.07 12.31 -23.88
C MET A 1 -1.17 11.29 -23.72
N GLY A 2 -1.11 10.15 -24.43
CA GLY A 2 -2.14 9.12 -24.28
C GLY A 2 -2.15 8.59 -22.85
N ALA A 3 -3.36 8.50 -22.27
CA ALA A 3 -3.54 7.95 -20.94
C ALA A 3 -2.97 6.52 -20.88
N SER A 4 -2.18 6.25 -19.85
CA SER A 4 -1.74 4.89 -19.55
C SER A 4 -2.93 4.10 -19.02
N PHE A 5 -3.09 2.84 -19.47
CA PHE A 5 -4.13 1.95 -18.96
C PHE A 5 -3.99 1.72 -17.46
N GLY A 6 -2.74 1.61 -16.96
CA GLY A 6 -2.47 1.46 -15.54
C GLY A 6 -2.95 2.63 -14.69
N ASN A 7 -2.74 3.87 -15.14
CA ASN A 7 -3.24 5.05 -14.43
C ASN A 7 -4.77 5.08 -14.38
N ALA A 8 -5.42 4.82 -15.51
CA ALA A 8 -6.88 4.75 -15.59
C ALA A 8 -7.47 3.66 -14.68
N ALA A 9 -6.86 2.46 -14.68
CA ALA A 9 -7.28 1.35 -13.83
C ALA A 9 -7.12 1.69 -12.33
N LEU A 10 -6.04 2.37 -11.94
CA LEU A 10 -5.84 2.82 -10.55
C LEU A 10 -6.88 3.87 -10.14
N ILE A 11 -7.23 4.82 -11.01
CA ILE A 11 -8.30 5.79 -10.77
C ILE A 11 -9.63 5.07 -10.55
N CYS A 12 -9.99 4.12 -11.42
CA CYS A 12 -11.22 3.33 -11.27
C CYS A 12 -11.22 2.53 -9.97
N ASN A 13 -10.09 1.93 -9.57
CA ASN A 13 -9.95 1.23 -8.30
C ASN A 13 -10.19 2.16 -7.10
N LEU A 14 -9.58 3.34 -7.11
CA LEU A 14 -9.75 4.32 -6.05
C LEU A 14 -11.22 4.76 -5.92
N LEU A 15 -11.86 5.05 -7.05
CA LEU A 15 -13.28 5.40 -7.07
C LEU A 15 -14.16 4.25 -6.57
N ARG A 16 -13.90 3.02 -6.98
CA ARG A 16 -14.63 1.83 -6.54
C ARG A 16 -14.57 1.65 -5.01
N ILE A 17 -13.36 1.76 -4.42
CA ILE A 17 -13.19 1.65 -2.97
C ILE A 17 -13.97 2.74 -2.25
N ASN A 18 -13.95 3.98 -2.76
CA ASN A 18 -14.67 5.09 -2.13
C ASN A 18 -16.19 4.96 -2.26
N CYS A 19 -16.71 4.45 -3.39
CA CYS A 19 -18.11 4.10 -3.54
C CYS A 19 -18.55 3.04 -2.53
N LEU A 20 -17.78 1.93 -2.42
CA LEU A 20 -18.05 0.84 -1.49
C LEU A 20 -18.16 1.30 -0.02
N TYR A 21 -17.31 2.23 0.38
CA TYR A 21 -17.28 2.74 1.75
C TYR A 21 -18.01 4.08 1.93
N ARG A 22 -18.74 4.56 0.90
CA ARG A 22 -19.51 5.82 0.94
C ARG A 22 -18.63 7.05 1.23
N ASN A 23 -17.39 7.03 0.78
CA ASN A 23 -16.38 8.06 1.04
C ASN A 23 -16.16 9.00 -0.15
N LEU A 24 -17.16 9.20 -1.02
CA LEU A 24 -17.01 10.08 -2.21
C LEU A 24 -16.58 11.49 -1.84
N GLN A 25 -16.99 11.99 -0.66
CA GLN A 25 -16.54 13.29 -0.16
C GLN A 25 -15.02 13.43 -0.09
N VAL A 26 -14.29 12.32 0.15
CA VAL A 26 -12.83 12.34 0.16
C VAL A 26 -12.29 12.70 -1.24
N ILE A 27 -12.90 12.15 -2.30
CA ILE A 27 -12.53 12.45 -3.69
C ILE A 27 -12.92 13.88 -4.05
N GLU A 28 -14.11 14.31 -3.70
CA GLU A 28 -14.62 15.67 -3.95
C GLU A 28 -13.78 16.74 -3.24
N ASN A 29 -13.23 16.44 -2.05
CA ASN A 29 -12.31 17.33 -1.33
C ASN A 29 -10.99 17.61 -2.08
N TYR A 30 -10.67 16.81 -3.09
CA TYR A 30 -9.58 17.08 -4.03
C TYR A 30 -10.01 17.94 -5.23
N GLY A 31 -11.26 18.42 -5.25
CA GLY A 31 -11.83 19.22 -6.35
C GLY A 31 -12.23 18.38 -7.57
N ILE A 32 -12.35 17.06 -7.43
CA ILE A 32 -12.70 16.12 -8.50
C ILE A 32 -14.21 16.04 -8.61
N ASN A 33 -14.77 16.34 -9.80
CA ASN A 33 -16.21 16.30 -10.04
C ASN A 33 -16.64 14.90 -10.50
N LEU A 34 -17.48 14.23 -9.70
CA LEU A 34 -17.97 12.87 -9.98
C LEU A 34 -19.36 12.80 -10.62
N ARG A 35 -19.97 13.94 -10.96
CA ARG A 35 -21.32 13.98 -11.59
C ARG A 35 -21.40 13.19 -12.89
N PRO A 36 -20.41 13.29 -13.83
CA PRO A 36 -20.45 12.49 -15.06
C PRO A 36 -20.40 10.98 -14.82
N LEU A 37 -19.63 10.52 -13.84
CA LEU A 37 -19.60 9.11 -13.43
C LEU A 37 -20.99 8.68 -12.89
N MET A 38 -21.61 9.51 -12.06
CA MET A 38 -22.92 9.22 -11.51
C MET A 38 -23.98 9.17 -12.62
N SER A 39 -23.98 10.13 -13.55
CA SER A 39 -24.90 10.16 -14.69
C SER A 39 -24.74 8.95 -15.60
N PHE A 40 -23.51 8.60 -15.95
CA PHE A 40 -23.19 7.40 -16.70
C PHE A 40 -23.70 6.13 -16.02
N ALA A 41 -23.46 5.97 -14.73
CA ALA A 41 -23.87 4.79 -13.98
C ALA A 41 -25.40 4.65 -13.90
N LEU A 42 -26.13 5.76 -13.75
CA LEU A 42 -27.58 5.78 -13.71
C LEU A 42 -28.22 5.46 -15.07
N GLU A 43 -27.60 5.93 -16.16
CA GLU A 43 -28.06 5.65 -17.53
C GLU A 43 -27.75 4.21 -17.93
N GLU A 44 -26.49 3.78 -17.79
CA GLU A 44 -26.00 2.48 -18.25
C GLU A 44 -26.64 1.29 -17.50
N TYR A 45 -26.93 1.49 -16.23
CA TYR A 45 -27.54 0.46 -15.35
C TYR A 45 -28.94 0.86 -14.87
N ALA A 46 -29.73 1.54 -15.73
CA ALA A 46 -31.07 2.01 -15.37
C ALA A 46 -31.96 0.87 -14.84
N ASP A 47 -31.98 -0.26 -15.56
CA ASP A 47 -32.81 -1.44 -15.30
C ASP A 47 -32.13 -2.49 -14.42
N ASP A 48 -30.94 -2.21 -13.88
CA ASP A 48 -30.16 -3.14 -13.04
C ASP A 48 -30.15 -2.61 -11.60
N ASP A 49 -30.56 -3.43 -10.65
CA ASP A 49 -30.55 -3.10 -9.22
C ASP A 49 -29.13 -3.12 -8.60
N CYS A 50 -28.18 -3.74 -9.30
CA CYS A 50 -26.79 -3.87 -8.88
C CYS A 50 -26.61 -4.49 -7.47
N GLU A 51 -27.50 -5.38 -7.05
CA GLU A 51 -27.51 -5.96 -5.69
C GLU A 51 -26.21 -6.67 -5.32
N LYS A 52 -25.52 -7.27 -6.29
CA LYS A 52 -24.23 -7.92 -6.05
C LYS A 52 -23.13 -6.97 -5.59
N PHE A 53 -23.27 -5.67 -5.91
CA PHE A 53 -22.32 -4.62 -5.52
C PHE A 53 -22.65 -4.06 -4.14
N VAL A 54 -22.43 -4.88 -3.13
CA VAL A 54 -22.75 -4.57 -1.73
C VAL A 54 -21.95 -3.36 -1.24
N ILE A 55 -22.66 -2.36 -0.72
CA ILE A 55 -22.08 -1.18 -0.08
C ILE A 55 -21.94 -1.44 1.43
N SER A 56 -20.79 -1.07 2.00
CA SER A 56 -20.59 -1.14 3.44
C SER A 56 -21.54 -0.19 4.17
N ASN A 57 -22.10 -0.66 5.29
CA ASN A 57 -23.03 0.11 6.13
C ASN A 57 -24.29 0.56 5.38
N LEU A 58 -25.05 -0.39 4.82
CA LEU A 58 -26.40 -0.15 4.30
C LEU A 58 -27.35 0.17 5.46
N TYR A 59 -28.07 1.30 5.38
CA TYR A 59 -29.02 1.75 6.39
C TYR A 59 -30.41 1.98 5.79
N GLY A 60 -31.43 1.90 6.63
CA GLY A 60 -32.81 1.74 6.26
C GLY A 60 -33.65 3.03 6.15
N THR A 61 -33.07 4.23 6.10
CA THR A 61 -33.88 5.42 5.74
C THR A 61 -34.06 5.47 4.22
N GLU A 62 -35.21 6.00 3.75
CA GLU A 62 -35.52 6.08 2.32
C GLU A 62 -34.44 6.79 1.52
N SER A 63 -33.97 7.95 1.98
CA SER A 63 -32.86 8.70 1.36
C SER A 63 -31.53 7.93 1.36
N GLU A 64 -31.29 7.10 2.36
CA GLU A 64 -30.10 6.25 2.43
C GLU A 64 -30.19 5.06 1.47
N LEU A 65 -31.37 4.49 1.28
CA LEU A 65 -31.60 3.43 0.30
C LEU A 65 -31.42 3.94 -1.13
N GLU A 66 -31.95 5.11 -1.47
CA GLU A 66 -31.74 5.75 -2.77
C GLU A 66 -30.25 6.04 -3.01
N ARG A 67 -29.59 6.66 -2.04
CA ARG A 67 -28.14 6.92 -2.12
C ARG A 67 -27.34 5.63 -2.32
N ASN A 68 -27.69 4.57 -1.60
CA ASN A 68 -27.02 3.28 -1.73
C ASN A 68 -27.28 2.66 -3.11
N ALA A 69 -28.44 2.81 -3.71
CA ALA A 69 -28.74 2.35 -5.06
C ALA A 69 -27.84 3.05 -6.09
N VAL A 70 -27.69 4.37 -6.00
CA VAL A 70 -26.76 5.13 -6.85
C VAL A 70 -25.31 4.64 -6.67
N LEU A 71 -24.85 4.47 -5.42
CA LEU A 71 -23.49 4.00 -5.13
C LEU A 71 -23.24 2.58 -5.64
N ARG A 72 -24.23 1.68 -5.62
CA ARG A 72 -24.10 0.34 -6.22
C ARG A 72 -23.87 0.42 -7.73
N LYS A 73 -24.67 1.23 -8.44
CA LYS A 73 -24.53 1.48 -9.89
C LYS A 73 -23.16 2.09 -10.21
N MET A 74 -22.72 3.09 -9.46
CA MET A 74 -21.37 3.67 -9.60
C MET A 74 -20.28 2.64 -9.33
N THR A 75 -20.42 1.82 -8.29
CA THR A 75 -19.46 0.75 -7.98
C THR A 75 -19.37 -0.26 -9.12
N LYS A 76 -20.50 -0.66 -9.70
CA LYS A 76 -20.53 -1.54 -10.88
C LYS A 76 -19.84 -0.88 -12.07
N ALA A 77 -20.19 0.36 -12.40
CA ALA A 77 -19.61 1.10 -13.51
C ALA A 77 -18.07 1.14 -13.42
N VAL A 78 -17.53 1.63 -12.31
CA VAL A 78 -16.07 1.72 -12.14
C VAL A 78 -15.39 0.37 -12.05
N THR A 79 -16.07 -0.69 -11.56
CA THR A 79 -15.51 -2.05 -11.55
C THR A 79 -15.40 -2.61 -12.95
N VAL A 80 -16.43 -2.45 -13.78
CA VAL A 80 -16.41 -2.91 -15.19
C VAL A 80 -15.33 -2.16 -15.98
N LEU A 81 -15.28 -0.82 -15.85
CA LEU A 81 -14.24 -0.01 -16.49
C LEU A 81 -12.84 -0.45 -16.06
N GLN A 82 -12.63 -0.67 -14.75
CA GLN A 82 -11.35 -1.12 -14.23
C GLN A 82 -10.93 -2.46 -14.86
N LEU A 83 -11.82 -3.45 -14.91
CA LEU A 83 -11.52 -4.76 -15.47
C LEU A 83 -11.16 -4.69 -16.95
N LYS A 84 -11.91 -3.90 -17.74
CA LYS A 84 -11.61 -3.69 -19.17
C LYS A 84 -10.22 -3.06 -19.37
N LEU A 85 -9.89 -2.03 -18.57
CA LEU A 85 -8.58 -1.37 -18.59
C LEU A 85 -7.45 -2.30 -18.14
N GLU A 86 -7.69 -3.11 -17.11
CA GLU A 86 -6.71 -4.10 -16.62
C GLU A 86 -6.47 -5.21 -17.63
N ASN A 87 -7.50 -5.70 -18.31
CA ASN A 87 -7.36 -6.70 -19.36
C ASN A 87 -6.49 -6.20 -20.50
N GLU A 88 -6.72 -4.96 -20.96
CA GLU A 88 -5.90 -4.33 -22.00
C GLU A 88 -4.44 -4.16 -21.55
N LEU A 89 -4.24 -3.76 -20.29
CA LEU A 89 -2.92 -3.62 -19.70
C LEU A 89 -2.18 -4.97 -19.64
N ILE A 90 -2.85 -6.03 -19.18
CA ILE A 90 -2.27 -7.37 -19.07
C ILE A 90 -1.88 -7.90 -20.45
N ARG A 91 -2.72 -7.73 -21.49
CA ARG A 91 -2.39 -8.12 -22.86
C ARG A 91 -1.17 -7.38 -23.43
N ASN A 92 -0.98 -6.12 -23.03
CA ASN A 92 0.17 -5.32 -23.46
C ASN A 92 1.47 -5.63 -22.68
N HIS A 93 1.36 -6.38 -21.57
CA HIS A 93 2.46 -6.67 -20.64
C HIS A 93 2.48 -8.15 -20.25
N SER A 94 2.81 -9.02 -21.21
CA SER A 94 2.88 -10.47 -20.98
C SER A 94 3.87 -10.87 -19.88
N GLU A 95 4.88 -10.02 -19.61
CA GLU A 95 5.84 -10.21 -18.53
C GLU A 95 5.22 -10.16 -17.12
N PHE A 96 4.01 -9.63 -16.97
CA PHE A 96 3.30 -9.63 -15.68
C PHE A 96 2.75 -11.01 -15.30
N GLU A 97 2.67 -11.94 -16.25
CA GLU A 97 2.20 -13.33 -16.03
C GLU A 97 0.84 -13.37 -15.31
N MET A 98 -0.13 -12.52 -15.78
CA MET A 98 -1.43 -12.33 -15.14
C MET A 98 -2.62 -12.68 -16.07
N ASP A 99 -2.42 -13.47 -17.12
CA ASP A 99 -3.45 -13.82 -18.11
C ASP A 99 -4.66 -14.51 -17.47
N ASP A 100 -4.47 -15.20 -16.33
CA ASP A 100 -5.54 -15.84 -15.58
C ASP A 100 -6.51 -14.84 -14.91
N ARG A 101 -6.24 -13.53 -15.00
CA ARG A 101 -7.12 -12.44 -14.54
C ARG A 101 -7.99 -11.84 -15.63
N ILE A 102 -7.81 -12.22 -16.88
CA ILE A 102 -8.64 -11.73 -17.99
C ILE A 102 -10.02 -12.40 -17.89
N LEU A 103 -11.04 -11.58 -17.52
CA LEU A 103 -12.40 -12.08 -17.27
C LEU A 103 -13.32 -11.97 -18.50
N PHE A 104 -12.98 -11.15 -19.48
CA PHE A 104 -13.81 -10.89 -20.65
C PHE A 104 -13.00 -11.12 -21.92
N GLU A 105 -13.59 -11.81 -22.92
CA GLU A 105 -12.98 -12.03 -24.23
C GLU A 105 -13.08 -10.78 -25.13
N ASN A 106 -14.25 -10.11 -25.12
CA ASN A 106 -14.54 -8.89 -25.88
C ASN A 106 -14.80 -7.74 -24.93
N ASP A 107 -13.75 -7.09 -24.50
CA ASP A 107 -13.76 -6.16 -23.39
C ASP A 107 -13.24 -4.76 -23.74
N GLY A 108 -13.18 -4.42 -25.01
CA GLY A 108 -12.86 -3.06 -25.43
C GLY A 108 -13.82 -2.04 -24.82
N LEU A 109 -13.30 -0.88 -24.44
CA LEU A 109 -14.14 0.23 -23.99
C LEU A 109 -15.04 0.71 -25.11
N THR A 110 -16.34 0.89 -24.84
CA THR A 110 -17.26 1.60 -25.72
C THR A 110 -16.87 3.07 -25.83
N ASP A 111 -17.42 3.80 -26.80
CA ASP A 111 -17.08 5.21 -26.95
C ASP A 111 -17.53 6.05 -25.76
N LYS A 112 -18.71 5.76 -25.17
CA LYS A 112 -19.17 6.39 -23.91
C LYS A 112 -18.23 6.10 -22.73
N GLU A 113 -17.75 4.87 -22.62
CA GLU A 113 -16.78 4.48 -21.58
C GLU A 113 -15.42 5.17 -21.76
N LYS A 114 -14.94 5.28 -23.02
CA LYS A 114 -13.70 6.03 -23.34
C LYS A 114 -13.82 7.51 -22.96
N GLU A 115 -14.95 8.12 -23.28
CA GLU A 115 -15.24 9.51 -22.94
C GLU A 115 -15.22 9.72 -21.42
N LEU A 116 -15.88 8.85 -20.66
CA LEU A 116 -15.88 8.90 -19.21
C LEU A 116 -14.49 8.69 -18.61
N VAL A 117 -13.73 7.70 -19.10
CA VAL A 117 -12.37 7.44 -18.63
C VAL A 117 -11.46 8.64 -18.89
N ASN A 118 -11.52 9.24 -20.08
CA ASN A 118 -10.74 10.43 -20.42
C ASN A 118 -11.12 11.62 -19.53
N TYR A 119 -12.42 11.81 -19.26
CA TYR A 119 -12.89 12.82 -18.32
C TYR A 119 -12.29 12.60 -16.92
N LEU A 120 -12.38 11.40 -16.36
CA LEU A 120 -11.85 11.08 -15.04
C LEU A 120 -10.34 11.31 -14.97
N ILE A 121 -9.60 10.90 -15.99
CA ILE A 121 -8.15 11.16 -16.06
C ILE A 121 -7.88 12.67 -16.04
N GLY A 122 -8.66 13.47 -16.77
CA GLY A 122 -8.55 14.92 -16.77
C GLY A 122 -8.77 15.52 -15.37
N GLU A 123 -9.84 15.11 -14.69
CA GLU A 123 -10.17 15.57 -13.33
C GLU A 123 -9.06 15.23 -12.32
N PHE A 124 -8.59 13.98 -12.30
CA PHE A 124 -7.51 13.57 -11.39
C PHE A 124 -6.19 14.28 -11.70
N SER A 125 -5.87 14.47 -12.97
CA SER A 125 -4.62 15.13 -13.40
C SER A 125 -4.63 16.64 -13.15
N SER A 126 -5.79 17.29 -13.16
CA SER A 126 -5.94 18.73 -12.90
C SER A 126 -6.00 19.07 -11.41
N SER A 127 -6.21 18.10 -10.54
CA SER A 127 -6.28 18.31 -9.10
C SER A 127 -4.92 18.68 -8.51
N ARG A 128 -4.74 19.98 -8.25
CA ARG A 128 -3.50 20.53 -7.66
C ARG A 128 -3.17 19.87 -6.31
N ARG A 129 -4.16 19.75 -5.43
CA ARG A 129 -3.97 19.17 -4.10
C ARG A 129 -3.52 17.70 -4.18
N LEU A 130 -4.10 16.91 -5.10
CA LEU A 130 -3.67 15.53 -5.32
C LEU A 130 -2.24 15.48 -5.84
N SER A 131 -1.90 16.32 -6.82
CA SER A 131 -0.55 16.42 -7.38
C SER A 131 0.48 16.75 -6.30
N GLU A 132 0.21 17.74 -5.44
CA GLU A 132 1.11 18.13 -4.33
C GLU A 132 1.34 16.95 -3.35
N HIS A 133 0.29 16.18 -3.01
CA HIS A 133 0.43 15.00 -2.14
C HIS A 133 1.21 13.88 -2.80
N VAL A 134 0.94 13.60 -4.07
CA VAL A 134 1.68 12.56 -4.83
C VAL A 134 3.15 12.94 -4.95
N ASP A 135 3.45 14.19 -5.31
CA ASP A 135 4.81 14.70 -5.38
C ASP A 135 5.56 14.58 -4.05
N PHE A 136 4.89 14.86 -2.93
CA PHE A 136 5.47 14.67 -1.61
C PHE A 136 5.83 13.21 -1.36
N LEU A 137 4.90 12.28 -1.63
CA LEU A 137 5.14 10.85 -1.48
C LEU A 137 6.29 10.35 -2.36
N LEU A 138 6.37 10.79 -3.61
CA LEU A 138 7.42 10.39 -4.54
C LEU A 138 8.80 10.94 -4.16
N ARG A 139 8.86 12.16 -3.61
CA ARG A 139 10.12 12.76 -3.15
C ARG A 139 10.63 12.21 -1.83
N LYS A 140 9.74 11.86 -0.91
CA LYS A 140 10.07 11.45 0.47
C LYS A 140 9.94 9.94 0.70
N GLY A 141 9.09 9.28 -0.10
CA GLY A 141 8.82 7.86 0.00
C GLY A 141 9.91 6.98 -0.61
N SER A 142 9.90 5.74 -0.18
CA SER A 142 10.71 4.64 -0.74
C SER A 142 9.98 3.33 -0.47
N LEU A 143 10.19 2.33 -1.31
CA LEU A 143 9.60 1.00 -1.11
C LEU A 143 10.20 0.28 0.09
N TYR A 144 11.41 0.64 0.48
CA TYR A 144 12.05 0.20 1.72
C TYR A 144 12.99 1.26 2.26
N LYS A 145 13.33 1.14 3.55
CA LYS A 145 14.37 1.94 4.19
C LYS A 145 15.14 1.08 5.19
N VAL A 146 16.45 1.17 5.16
CA VAL A 146 17.29 0.70 6.27
C VAL A 146 17.62 1.91 7.14
N PHE A 147 17.29 1.82 8.43
CA PHE A 147 17.52 2.91 9.38
C PHE A 147 17.92 2.35 10.74
N ASN A 148 19.03 2.81 11.27
CA ASN A 148 19.64 2.30 12.50
C ASN A 148 19.76 0.76 12.53
N GLY A 149 20.09 0.18 11.37
CA GLY A 149 20.21 -1.26 11.19
C GLY A 149 18.89 -2.03 11.05
N ASN A 150 17.74 -1.37 11.15
CA ASN A 150 16.43 -1.99 10.94
C ASN A 150 15.98 -1.85 9.49
N LEU A 151 15.29 -2.85 8.97
CA LEU A 151 14.67 -2.84 7.64
C LEU A 151 13.19 -2.50 7.78
N ILE A 152 12.75 -1.44 7.13
CA ILE A 152 11.36 -0.98 7.11
C ILE A 152 10.84 -1.13 5.68
N MET A 153 9.73 -1.84 5.48
CA MET A 153 9.06 -2.00 4.18
C MET A 153 7.55 -2.18 4.36
N HIS A 154 6.79 -1.96 3.28
CA HIS A 154 5.33 -2.04 3.35
C HIS A 154 4.83 -3.49 3.48
N GLY A 155 5.15 -4.35 2.53
CA GLY A 155 4.59 -5.69 2.40
C GLY A 155 5.62 -6.80 2.64
N CYS A 156 6.07 -7.47 1.58
CA CYS A 156 6.90 -8.67 1.66
C CYS A 156 8.11 -8.60 0.72
N VAL A 157 9.11 -9.41 0.96
CA VAL A 157 10.12 -9.75 -0.06
C VAL A 157 9.59 -10.97 -0.82
N PRO A 158 9.23 -10.85 -2.12
CA PRO A 158 8.68 -11.95 -2.88
C PRO A 158 9.52 -13.21 -2.75
N THR A 159 8.90 -14.32 -2.40
CA THR A 159 9.56 -15.55 -1.96
C THR A 159 8.94 -16.77 -2.62
N GLU A 160 9.75 -17.73 -3.06
CA GLU A 160 9.30 -19.01 -3.58
C GLU A 160 8.96 -19.99 -2.44
N ASP A 161 8.25 -21.06 -2.75
CA ASP A 161 7.84 -22.09 -1.77
C ASP A 161 9.05 -22.78 -1.06
N ASN A 162 10.26 -22.67 -1.61
CA ASN A 162 11.50 -23.20 -1.01
C ASN A 162 12.25 -22.16 -0.13
N GLY A 163 11.71 -20.93 0.03
CA GLY A 163 12.30 -19.85 0.81
C GLY A 163 13.37 -19.03 0.07
N GLU A 164 13.59 -19.28 -1.23
CA GLU A 164 14.44 -18.41 -2.03
C GLU A 164 13.70 -17.16 -2.50
N PHE A 165 14.42 -16.04 -2.70
CA PHE A 165 13.81 -14.81 -3.21
C PHE A 165 13.35 -14.98 -4.65
N SER A 166 12.08 -14.66 -4.93
CA SER A 166 11.51 -14.80 -6.25
C SER A 166 12.19 -13.86 -7.25
N LEU A 167 12.40 -14.37 -8.46
CA LEU A 167 12.78 -13.55 -9.61
C LEU A 167 11.53 -12.88 -10.19
N VAL A 168 11.50 -11.56 -10.17
CA VAL A 168 10.39 -10.74 -10.67
C VAL A 168 10.82 -9.98 -11.91
N PRO A 169 10.06 -10.04 -13.02
CA PRO A 169 10.40 -9.33 -14.23
C PRO A 169 10.21 -7.82 -14.07
N VAL A 170 11.18 -7.02 -14.53
CA VAL A 170 11.10 -5.56 -14.63
C VAL A 170 11.76 -5.15 -15.94
N GLY A 171 10.94 -4.86 -16.95
CA GLY A 171 11.39 -4.73 -18.34
C GLY A 171 11.88 -6.08 -18.87
N ASN A 172 13.05 -6.08 -19.50
CA ASN A 172 13.64 -7.28 -20.11
C ASN A 172 14.48 -8.12 -19.15
N GLU A 173 14.56 -7.75 -17.88
CA GLU A 173 15.40 -8.40 -16.89
C GLU A 173 14.58 -8.87 -15.69
N LYS A 174 15.13 -9.84 -14.94
CA LYS A 174 14.53 -10.34 -13.70
C LYS A 174 15.42 -9.99 -12.51
N TYR A 175 14.79 -9.54 -11.43
CA TYR A 175 15.45 -9.12 -10.20
C TYR A 175 14.83 -9.79 -8.98
N SER A 176 15.61 -9.95 -7.91
CA SER A 176 15.15 -10.50 -6.63
C SER A 176 15.72 -9.72 -5.45
N GLY A 177 15.19 -9.93 -4.25
CA GLY A 177 15.69 -9.35 -3.01
C GLY A 177 15.86 -7.84 -3.07
N LYS A 178 16.95 -7.34 -2.52
CA LYS A 178 17.27 -5.90 -2.50
C LYS A 178 17.38 -5.27 -3.89
N LYS A 179 17.96 -6.00 -4.86
CA LYS A 179 18.10 -5.49 -6.23
C LYS A 179 16.73 -5.22 -6.87
N LEU A 180 15.75 -6.07 -6.61
CA LEU A 180 14.37 -5.84 -7.04
C LEU A 180 13.84 -4.52 -6.47
N TYR A 181 13.96 -4.31 -5.16
CA TYR A 181 13.47 -3.09 -4.52
C TYR A 181 14.17 -1.83 -5.03
N ASP A 182 15.48 -1.88 -5.27
CA ASP A 182 16.25 -0.76 -5.84
C ASP A 182 15.74 -0.43 -7.25
N LYS A 183 15.47 -1.45 -8.08
CA LYS A 183 14.91 -1.27 -9.42
C LYS A 183 13.50 -0.72 -9.37
N LEU A 184 12.65 -1.23 -8.49
CA LEU A 184 11.27 -0.75 -8.33
C LEU A 184 11.20 0.69 -7.82
N ASN A 185 12.10 1.11 -6.94
CA ASN A 185 12.23 2.51 -6.55
C ASN A 185 12.55 3.42 -7.77
N ALA A 186 13.37 2.94 -8.70
CA ALA A 186 13.65 3.66 -9.95
C ALA A 186 12.43 3.70 -10.86
N VAL A 187 11.67 2.61 -10.99
CA VAL A 187 10.42 2.53 -11.76
C VAL A 187 9.42 3.57 -11.23
N VAL A 188 9.14 3.59 -9.93
CA VAL A 188 8.21 4.56 -9.34
C VAL A 188 8.63 6.01 -9.60
N LYS A 189 9.93 6.32 -9.55
CA LYS A 189 10.45 7.65 -9.90
C LYS A 189 10.28 7.99 -11.37
N ASN A 190 10.42 7.01 -12.26
CA ASN A 190 10.21 7.20 -13.70
C ASN A 190 8.72 7.36 -14.03
N ALA A 191 7.83 6.65 -13.33
CA ALA A 191 6.39 6.85 -13.44
C ALA A 191 6.00 8.31 -13.14
N ALA A 192 6.59 8.92 -12.12
CA ALA A 192 6.40 10.34 -11.79
C ALA A 192 6.83 11.30 -12.91
N ARG A 193 7.75 10.86 -13.78
CA ARG A 193 8.21 11.62 -14.96
C ARG A 193 7.39 11.36 -16.21
N GLY A 194 6.36 10.52 -16.13
CA GLY A 194 5.47 10.19 -17.24
C GLY A 194 5.96 9.06 -18.14
N ASP A 195 6.93 8.27 -17.70
CA ASP A 195 7.33 7.05 -18.41
C ASP A 195 6.15 6.06 -18.43
N LYS A 196 5.68 5.72 -19.62
CA LYS A 196 4.45 4.93 -19.81
C LYS A 196 4.56 3.53 -19.20
N TYR A 197 5.67 2.84 -19.44
CA TYR A 197 5.92 1.50 -18.87
C TYR A 197 5.93 1.57 -17.34
N ALA A 198 6.62 2.55 -16.78
CA ALA A 198 6.72 2.72 -15.33
C ALA A 198 5.37 3.03 -14.68
N VAL A 199 4.50 3.81 -15.37
CA VAL A 199 3.13 4.06 -14.90
C VAL A 199 2.30 2.77 -14.90
N ASP A 200 2.38 1.97 -15.97
CA ASP A 200 1.69 0.68 -16.05
C ASP A 200 2.24 -0.31 -15.01
N TYR A 201 3.56 -0.31 -14.79
CA TYR A 201 4.19 -1.11 -13.74
C TYR A 201 3.76 -0.68 -12.33
N THR A 202 3.39 0.59 -12.11
CA THR A 202 2.84 1.06 -10.82
C THR A 202 1.50 0.38 -10.51
N TRP A 203 0.67 0.13 -11.52
CA TRP A 203 -0.52 -0.71 -11.36
C TRP A 203 -0.15 -2.15 -10.98
N TYR A 204 0.86 -2.75 -11.64
CA TYR A 204 1.35 -4.07 -11.27
C TYR A 204 1.83 -4.12 -9.80
N LEU A 205 2.50 -3.07 -9.32
CA LEU A 205 2.90 -2.99 -7.91
C LEU A 205 1.71 -3.02 -6.96
N TRP A 206 0.56 -2.48 -7.37
CA TRP A 206 -0.66 -2.47 -6.56
C TRP A 206 -1.31 -3.84 -6.43
N CYS A 207 -1.35 -4.66 -7.46
CA CYS A 207 -2.14 -5.89 -7.49
C CYS A 207 -1.48 -7.08 -8.21
N GLY A 208 -0.24 -6.94 -8.66
CA GLY A 208 0.46 -7.95 -9.44
C GLY A 208 0.96 -9.11 -8.61
N LYS A 209 1.01 -10.27 -9.26
CA LYS A 209 1.64 -11.48 -8.73
C LYS A 209 3.11 -11.20 -8.38
N LYS A 210 3.56 -11.65 -7.21
CA LYS A 210 4.92 -11.39 -6.70
C LYS A 210 5.26 -9.89 -6.52
N SER A 211 4.25 -9.01 -6.47
CA SER A 211 4.50 -7.64 -6.08
C SER A 211 4.85 -7.54 -4.59
N PRO A 212 5.96 -6.85 -4.23
CA PRO A 212 6.33 -6.67 -2.82
C PRO A 212 5.35 -5.80 -2.03
N LEU A 213 4.49 -5.04 -2.72
CA LEU A 213 3.47 -4.22 -2.07
C LEU A 213 2.15 -4.96 -1.89
N PHE A 214 1.86 -5.94 -2.75
CA PHE A 214 0.62 -6.70 -2.71
C PHE A 214 0.74 -8.00 -1.91
N GLY A 215 1.84 -8.74 -2.03
CA GLY A 215 2.16 -9.94 -1.25
C GLY A 215 1.17 -11.10 -1.41
N ARG A 216 0.55 -11.25 -2.58
CA ARG A 216 -0.39 -12.32 -2.93
C ARG A 216 -0.28 -12.68 -4.41
N ASP A 217 -0.84 -13.83 -4.77
CA ASP A 217 -0.82 -14.33 -6.15
C ASP A 217 -1.82 -13.62 -7.07
N LYS A 218 -2.96 -13.19 -6.53
CA LYS A 218 -4.00 -12.46 -7.29
C LYS A 218 -4.97 -11.72 -6.38
N MET A 219 -5.64 -10.71 -6.93
CA MET A 219 -6.65 -9.93 -6.23
C MET A 219 -8.04 -10.53 -6.46
N ARG A 220 -8.65 -11.07 -5.43
CA ARG A 220 -9.96 -11.74 -5.47
C ARG A 220 -11.17 -10.81 -5.64
N THR A 221 -11.01 -9.52 -5.44
CA THR A 221 -12.13 -8.59 -5.21
C THR A 221 -13.07 -8.44 -6.40
N TYR A 222 -12.63 -8.71 -7.63
CA TYR A 222 -13.43 -8.51 -8.85
C TYR A 222 -14.18 -9.75 -9.27
N GLU A 223 -13.54 -10.89 -9.20
CA GLU A 223 -14.05 -12.17 -9.65
C GLU A 223 -15.31 -12.55 -8.85
N LYS A 224 -15.35 -12.09 -7.60
CA LYS A 224 -16.53 -12.21 -6.72
C LYS A 224 -17.82 -11.66 -7.35
N TYR A 225 -17.74 -10.57 -8.10
CA TYR A 225 -18.92 -9.95 -8.71
C TYR A 225 -19.35 -10.64 -10.00
N PHE A 226 -18.45 -11.35 -10.66
CA PHE A 226 -18.68 -11.98 -11.96
C PHE A 226 -18.73 -13.52 -11.91
N GLY A 227 -18.88 -14.09 -10.72
CA GLY A 227 -19.10 -15.52 -10.52
C GLY A 227 -17.83 -16.38 -10.48
N GLY A 228 -16.66 -15.77 -10.50
CA GLY A 228 -15.38 -16.46 -10.30
C GLY A 228 -15.14 -16.79 -8.83
N SER A 229 -14.78 -18.04 -8.54
CA SER A 229 -14.25 -18.44 -7.24
C SER A 229 -12.74 -18.55 -7.35
N LEU A 230 -12.02 -17.46 -7.09
CA LEU A 230 -10.57 -17.49 -7.05
C LEU A 230 -10.10 -17.41 -5.59
N SER A 231 -9.25 -18.35 -5.21
CA SER A 231 -8.56 -18.29 -3.93
C SER A 231 -7.39 -17.34 -4.04
N GLU A 232 -7.22 -16.45 -3.06
CA GLU A 232 -5.98 -15.67 -2.89
C GLU A 232 -4.99 -16.50 -2.07
N LYS A 233 -3.80 -16.76 -2.63
CA LYS A 233 -2.69 -17.36 -1.89
C LYS A 233 -1.73 -16.26 -1.47
N GLU A 234 -1.43 -16.19 -0.18
CA GLU A 234 -0.42 -15.28 0.34
C GLU A 234 0.97 -15.67 -0.15
N ASP A 235 1.85 -14.68 -0.33
CA ASP A 235 3.26 -14.93 -0.63
C ASP A 235 3.90 -15.79 0.47
N PRO A 236 4.70 -16.81 0.13
CA PRO A 236 5.37 -17.67 1.11
C PRO A 236 6.20 -16.91 2.15
N TYR A 237 6.63 -15.69 1.85
CA TYR A 237 7.29 -14.78 2.80
C TYR A 237 6.61 -14.76 4.17
N TYR A 238 5.27 -14.64 4.22
CA TYR A 238 4.52 -14.55 5.49
C TYR A 238 4.58 -15.80 6.36
N ASN A 239 4.96 -16.93 5.80
CA ASN A 239 5.24 -18.14 6.55
C ASN A 239 6.70 -18.20 6.99
N PHE A 240 7.64 -17.84 6.12
CA PHE A 240 9.07 -17.91 6.41
C PHE A 240 9.52 -16.89 7.47
N VAL A 241 8.98 -15.67 7.51
CA VAL A 241 9.32 -14.65 8.54
C VAL A 241 8.94 -15.05 9.96
N LYS A 242 8.23 -16.17 10.14
CA LYS A 242 7.98 -16.75 11.47
C LYS A 242 9.23 -17.39 12.07
N THR A 243 10.26 -17.63 11.27
CA THR A 243 11.55 -18.18 11.69
C THR A 243 12.63 -17.10 11.78
N GLU A 244 13.47 -17.15 12.80
CA GLU A 244 14.58 -16.19 12.96
C GLU A 244 15.59 -16.32 11.82
N GLU A 245 15.88 -17.54 11.37
CA GLU A 245 16.83 -17.80 10.29
C GLU A 245 16.44 -17.05 9.01
N TYR A 246 15.18 -17.14 8.61
CA TYR A 246 14.73 -16.43 7.40
C TYR A 246 14.74 -14.91 7.59
N CYS A 247 14.34 -14.41 8.77
CA CYS A 247 14.46 -12.99 9.08
C CYS A 247 15.90 -12.49 8.93
N LEU A 248 16.89 -13.25 9.41
CA LEU A 248 18.31 -12.94 9.25
C LEU A 248 18.75 -12.97 7.79
N LYS A 249 18.27 -13.94 6.98
CA LYS A 249 18.49 -13.98 5.53
C LYS A 249 18.04 -12.67 4.86
N VAL A 250 16.81 -12.21 5.16
CA VAL A 250 16.26 -10.96 4.63
C VAL A 250 17.05 -9.75 5.11
N LEU A 251 17.34 -9.64 6.39
CA LEU A 251 18.12 -8.53 6.95
C LEU A 251 19.50 -8.41 6.32
N ASN A 252 20.20 -9.54 6.15
CA ASN A 252 21.51 -9.60 5.48
C ASN A 252 21.44 -9.14 4.02
N GLU A 253 20.43 -9.59 3.27
CA GLU A 253 20.20 -9.19 1.87
C GLU A 253 20.07 -7.66 1.72
N PHE A 254 19.39 -7.02 2.65
CA PHE A 254 19.20 -5.56 2.64
C PHE A 254 20.32 -4.78 3.34
N GLY A 255 21.34 -5.45 3.87
CA GLY A 255 22.43 -4.82 4.60
C GLY A 255 22.03 -4.28 5.98
N ALA A 256 20.96 -4.79 6.54
CA ALA A 256 20.46 -4.43 7.88
C ALA A 256 21.10 -5.35 8.95
N ASN A 257 22.42 -5.22 9.17
CA ASN A 257 23.24 -6.19 9.92
C ASN A 257 23.45 -5.83 11.41
N GLY A 258 22.58 -5.04 12.00
CA GLY A 258 22.67 -4.69 13.43
C GLY A 258 22.38 -5.89 14.34
N LYS A 259 23.09 -5.99 15.49
CA LYS A 259 22.84 -7.04 16.50
C LYS A 259 21.36 -7.18 16.87
N TYR A 260 20.65 -6.06 16.91
CA TYR A 260 19.25 -5.98 17.30
C TYR A 260 18.34 -5.64 16.11
N ALA A 261 18.84 -5.81 14.89
CA ALA A 261 18.11 -5.54 13.66
C ALA A 261 16.77 -6.28 13.62
N VAL A 262 15.75 -5.59 13.15
CA VAL A 262 14.41 -6.14 12.94
C VAL A 262 13.88 -5.73 11.56
N ILE A 263 12.99 -6.57 11.02
CA ILE A 263 12.15 -6.25 9.87
C ILE A 263 10.87 -5.63 10.41
N VAL A 264 10.47 -4.49 9.88
CA VAL A 264 9.21 -3.82 10.22
C VAL A 264 8.32 -3.80 9.00
N ASN A 265 7.15 -4.45 9.09
CA ASN A 265 6.17 -4.54 8.02
C ASN A 265 4.85 -3.87 8.39
N GLY A 266 4.09 -3.49 7.33
CA GLY A 266 2.68 -3.17 7.37
C GLY A 266 1.85 -4.16 6.54
N HIS A 267 0.90 -3.64 5.76
CA HIS A 267 0.09 -4.31 4.73
C HIS A 267 -0.86 -5.40 5.22
N LYS A 268 -0.40 -6.35 6.01
CA LYS A 268 -1.22 -7.42 6.58
C LYS A 268 -1.55 -7.08 8.04
N PRO A 269 -2.78 -6.59 8.32
CA PRO A 269 -3.14 -6.22 9.69
C PRO A 269 -3.12 -7.42 10.63
N VAL A 270 -2.55 -7.22 11.82
CA VAL A 270 -2.55 -8.22 12.89
C VAL A 270 -3.96 -8.44 13.40
N ARG A 271 -4.43 -9.68 13.40
CA ARG A 271 -5.76 -10.07 13.87
C ARG A 271 -5.68 -10.51 15.34
N VAL A 272 -5.65 -9.56 16.25
CA VAL A 272 -5.57 -9.83 17.69
C VAL A 272 -6.74 -10.68 18.16
N LYS A 273 -7.93 -10.52 17.57
CA LYS A 273 -9.12 -11.34 17.87
C LYS A 273 -8.93 -12.83 17.54
N ASP A 274 -8.07 -13.12 16.56
CA ASP A 274 -7.74 -14.49 16.15
C ASP A 274 -6.49 -15.02 16.87
N GLY A 275 -5.96 -14.26 17.85
CA GLY A 275 -4.77 -14.63 18.63
C GLY A 275 -3.44 -14.37 17.92
N GLU A 276 -3.44 -13.61 16.80
CA GLU A 276 -2.19 -13.25 16.12
C GLU A 276 -1.37 -12.25 16.96
N MET A 277 -0.06 -12.43 16.94
CA MET A 277 0.90 -11.54 17.60
C MET A 277 1.60 -10.66 16.55
N PRO A 278 1.89 -9.39 16.88
CA PRO A 278 2.60 -8.49 15.97
C PRO A 278 4.07 -8.86 15.76
N GLU A 279 4.67 -9.60 16.68
CA GLU A 279 6.06 -10.07 16.56
C GLU A 279 6.14 -11.55 16.14
N SER A 280 7.15 -11.88 15.35
CA SER A 280 7.51 -13.24 14.95
C SER A 280 9.04 -13.39 14.75
N GLY A 281 9.50 -14.59 14.39
CA GLY A 281 10.92 -14.84 14.12
C GLY A 281 11.83 -14.45 15.28
N ASN A 282 11.49 -14.82 16.51
CA ASN A 282 12.23 -14.43 17.73
C ASN A 282 12.41 -12.90 17.85
N CYS A 283 11.33 -12.13 17.64
CA CYS A 283 11.32 -10.68 17.58
C CYS A 283 12.26 -10.07 16.52
N ARG A 284 12.53 -10.79 15.42
CA ARG A 284 13.24 -10.25 14.24
C ARG A 284 12.29 -9.68 13.20
N HIS A 285 11.00 -10.01 13.27
CA HIS A 285 9.97 -9.47 12.43
C HIS A 285 8.85 -8.87 13.28
N ILE A 286 8.41 -7.65 12.93
CA ILE A 286 7.39 -6.90 13.67
C ILE A 286 6.42 -6.30 12.67
N THR A 287 5.14 -6.65 12.79
CA THR A 287 4.05 -6.05 12.01
C THR A 287 3.43 -4.91 12.80
N ILE A 288 3.45 -3.70 12.25
CA ILE A 288 2.88 -2.50 12.91
C ILE A 288 1.47 -2.14 12.42
N ASP A 289 0.94 -2.87 11.43
CA ASP A 289 -0.41 -2.66 10.92
C ASP A 289 -1.43 -3.40 11.79
N GLY A 290 -2.39 -2.66 12.32
CA GLY A 290 -3.55 -3.20 13.06
C GLY A 290 -4.88 -2.89 12.37
N GLY A 291 -4.83 -2.24 11.18
CA GLY A 291 -6.01 -1.77 10.49
C GLY A 291 -6.61 -0.51 11.12
N LEU A 292 -5.85 0.59 11.12
CA LEU A 292 -6.25 1.91 11.65
C LEU A 292 -7.56 2.45 11.10
N SER A 293 -7.99 2.00 9.90
CA SER A 293 -9.27 2.41 9.35
C SER A 293 -10.44 1.77 10.10
N LYS A 294 -11.55 2.50 10.24
CA LYS A 294 -12.78 1.99 10.85
C LYS A 294 -13.28 0.68 10.23
N ALA A 295 -12.97 0.45 8.95
CA ALA A 295 -13.35 -0.75 8.24
C ALA A 295 -12.63 -2.02 8.74
N TYR A 296 -11.40 -1.87 9.24
CA TYR A 296 -10.55 -2.97 9.66
C TYR A 296 -10.44 -3.12 11.18
N SER A 297 -10.38 -2.03 11.94
CA SER A 297 -10.19 -2.08 13.40
C SER A 297 -11.25 -2.93 14.14
N LEU A 298 -12.48 -2.93 13.66
CA LEU A 298 -13.54 -3.79 14.19
C LEU A 298 -13.29 -5.28 13.93
N LYS A 299 -12.61 -5.62 12.83
CA LYS A 299 -12.27 -7.00 12.45
C LYS A 299 -11.03 -7.49 13.15
N THR A 300 -10.02 -6.64 13.26
CA THR A 300 -8.71 -6.99 13.85
C THR A 300 -8.71 -6.97 15.37
N GLY A 301 -9.53 -6.09 15.97
CA GLY A 301 -9.58 -5.90 17.42
C GLY A 301 -8.52 -4.94 17.96
N ILE A 302 -7.78 -4.27 17.09
CA ILE A 302 -6.73 -3.31 17.44
C ILE A 302 -6.79 -2.08 16.50
N GLY A 303 -6.40 -0.91 16.99
CA GLY A 303 -6.27 0.29 16.16
C GLY A 303 -4.97 0.35 15.38
N GLY A 304 -3.92 -0.27 15.88
CA GLY A 304 -2.59 -0.30 15.27
C GLY A 304 -1.49 -0.31 16.31
N TYR A 305 -0.26 -0.22 15.83
CA TYR A 305 0.93 -0.26 16.69
C TYR A 305 1.90 0.88 16.37
N THR A 306 2.63 1.31 17.39
CA THR A 306 3.82 2.14 17.26
C THR A 306 5.02 1.39 17.78
N LEU A 307 6.03 1.18 16.93
CA LEU A 307 7.30 0.60 17.34
C LEU A 307 8.24 1.72 17.80
N ILE A 308 8.73 1.63 19.02
CA ILE A 308 9.72 2.56 19.59
C ILE A 308 11.04 1.82 19.73
N SER A 309 12.06 2.30 19.03
CA SER A 309 13.45 1.85 19.18
C SER A 309 14.23 2.96 19.89
N ASN A 310 14.68 2.70 21.10
CA ASN A 310 15.50 3.64 21.88
C ASN A 310 16.87 3.04 22.24
N SER A 311 17.61 3.71 23.10
CA SER A 311 18.96 3.26 23.50
C SER A 311 18.98 1.96 24.30
N GLU A 312 17.86 1.52 24.87
CA GLU A 312 17.78 0.41 25.83
C GLU A 312 17.03 -0.82 25.27
N GLY A 313 16.20 -0.63 24.22
CA GLY A 313 15.43 -1.72 23.68
C GLY A 313 14.41 -1.33 22.64
N LEU A 314 13.62 -2.32 22.26
CA LEU A 314 12.45 -2.20 21.38
C LEU A 314 11.18 -2.30 22.21
N TYR A 315 10.28 -1.35 22.03
CA TYR A 315 9.00 -1.28 22.70
C TYR A 315 7.88 -1.22 21.65
N LEU A 316 6.79 -1.90 21.92
CA LEU A 316 5.60 -1.85 21.08
C LEU A 316 4.47 -1.21 21.86
N VAL A 317 3.95 -0.12 21.32
CA VAL A 317 2.76 0.55 21.83
C VAL A 317 1.57 0.09 21.00
N SER A 318 0.61 -0.56 21.65
CA SER A 318 -0.65 -0.99 21.04
C SER A 318 -1.71 0.09 21.25
N HIS A 319 -2.45 0.44 20.21
CA HIS A 319 -3.52 1.43 20.24
C HIS A 319 -4.88 0.75 20.16
N GLU A 320 -5.77 1.07 21.11
CA GLU A 320 -7.14 0.52 21.10
C GLU A 320 -7.95 1.07 19.93
N PRO A 321 -8.90 0.28 19.38
CA PRO A 321 -9.83 0.76 18.35
C PRO A 321 -10.87 1.72 18.94
N GLY A 322 -11.54 2.49 18.08
CA GLY A 322 -12.66 3.35 18.49
C GLY A 322 -12.28 4.80 18.81
N PHE A 323 -11.06 5.20 18.49
CA PHE A 323 -10.63 6.59 18.58
C PHE A 323 -11.53 7.52 17.72
N SER A 324 -11.97 8.60 18.31
CA SER A 324 -12.74 9.67 17.64
C SER A 324 -12.02 11.00 17.82
N VAL A 325 -11.66 11.62 16.68
CA VAL A 325 -11.01 12.94 16.67
C VAL A 325 -11.88 13.98 17.39
N ASP A 326 -13.19 14.00 17.11
CA ASP A 326 -14.13 14.89 17.79
C ASP A 326 -14.24 14.62 19.28
N GLY A 327 -14.18 13.34 19.69
CA GLY A 327 -14.20 12.95 21.09
C GLY A 327 -12.98 13.47 21.85
N VAL A 328 -11.80 13.44 21.23
CA VAL A 328 -10.56 13.97 21.81
C VAL A 328 -10.64 15.50 21.94
N PHE A 329 -11.02 16.20 20.89
CA PHE A 329 -11.15 17.66 20.92
C PHE A 329 -12.19 18.16 21.91
N ARG A 330 -13.23 17.39 22.18
CA ARG A 330 -14.27 17.73 23.18
C ARG A 330 -13.89 17.28 24.61
N GLY A 331 -12.71 16.65 24.79
CA GLY A 331 -12.24 16.16 26.09
C GLY A 331 -13.01 14.94 26.64
N ASN A 332 -13.83 14.29 25.79
CA ASN A 332 -14.68 13.17 26.21
C ASN A 332 -14.07 11.79 25.97
N SER A 333 -12.95 11.70 25.22
CA SER A 333 -12.22 10.46 24.97
C SER A 333 -10.74 10.74 24.75
N ASP A 334 -9.90 9.78 25.09
CA ASP A 334 -8.46 9.80 24.81
C ASP A 334 -8.06 8.50 24.11
N LEU A 335 -6.93 8.53 23.41
CA LEU A 335 -6.35 7.35 22.79
C LEU A 335 -5.79 6.44 23.89
N LYS A 336 -6.46 5.33 24.14
CA LYS A 336 -5.96 4.31 25.06
C LYS A 336 -4.86 3.51 24.38
N SER A 337 -3.72 3.43 25.05
CA SER A 337 -2.55 2.73 24.56
C SER A 337 -1.89 1.93 25.66
N SER A 338 -1.34 0.78 25.32
CA SER A 338 -0.52 -0.04 26.21
C SER A 338 0.90 -0.17 25.66
N ASN A 339 1.90 -0.07 26.52
CA ASN A 339 3.30 -0.19 26.14
C ASN A 339 3.88 -1.52 26.63
N ARG A 340 4.57 -2.25 25.75
CA ARG A 340 5.21 -3.51 26.07
C ARG A 340 6.65 -3.52 25.56
N LEU A 341 7.58 -3.93 26.41
CA LEU A 341 8.97 -4.19 26.03
C LEU A 341 9.01 -5.50 25.20
N LEU A 342 9.43 -5.39 23.94
CA LEU A 342 9.65 -6.55 23.06
C LEU A 342 11.03 -7.16 23.25
N LYS A 343 12.05 -6.32 23.31
CA LYS A 343 13.44 -6.76 23.41
C LYS A 343 14.28 -5.75 24.17
N LYS A 344 14.90 -6.18 25.27
CA LYS A 344 15.91 -5.41 25.97
C LYS A 344 17.26 -5.60 25.29
N TYR A 345 18.02 -4.52 25.16
CA TYR A 345 19.39 -4.61 24.66
C TYR A 345 20.35 -4.97 25.78
N ASP A 346 21.32 -5.84 25.50
CA ASP A 346 22.34 -6.22 26.49
C ASP A 346 23.24 -5.02 26.84
N LYS A 347 23.42 -4.13 25.88
CA LYS A 347 24.21 -2.91 26.03
C LYS A 347 23.46 -1.74 25.42
N ARG A 348 23.47 -0.62 26.13
CA ARG A 348 22.87 0.64 25.66
C ARG A 348 23.51 1.09 24.35
N ILE A 349 22.67 1.41 23.35
CA ILE A 349 23.12 2.00 22.08
C ILE A 349 23.37 3.50 22.31
N LEU A 350 24.57 3.93 21.95
CA LEU A 350 24.97 5.34 22.04
C LEU A 350 24.61 6.08 20.74
N VAL A 351 24.42 7.41 20.84
CA VAL A 351 24.11 8.26 19.67
C VAL A 351 25.14 8.07 18.55
N LYS A 352 26.43 7.98 18.86
CA LYS A 352 27.49 7.74 17.87
C LYS A 352 27.36 6.44 17.07
N GLU A 353 26.58 5.48 17.56
CA GLU A 353 26.33 4.18 16.92
C GLU A 353 25.11 4.24 15.97
N THR A 354 24.28 5.28 16.07
CA THR A 354 23.14 5.52 15.20
C THR A 354 23.58 6.11 13.85
N ASP A 355 22.70 6.05 12.86
CA ASP A 355 22.96 6.63 11.53
C ASP A 355 23.11 8.16 11.61
N ASP A 356 22.29 8.84 12.41
CA ASP A 356 22.39 10.27 12.65
C ASP A 356 23.70 10.63 13.39
N GLY A 357 24.08 9.84 14.39
CA GLY A 357 25.34 10.02 15.09
C GLY A 357 26.57 9.87 14.19
N LYS A 358 26.57 8.88 13.31
CA LYS A 358 27.62 8.71 12.27
C LYS A 358 27.66 9.88 11.30
N ALA A 359 26.50 10.39 10.89
CA ALA A 359 26.41 11.56 10.04
C ALA A 359 26.97 12.82 10.72
N MET A 360 26.61 13.05 11.98
CA MET A 360 27.15 14.13 12.81
C MET A 360 28.67 14.03 12.97
N ASP A 361 29.20 12.84 13.25
CA ASP A 361 30.66 12.64 13.41
C ASP A 361 31.40 12.99 12.12
N LYS A 362 30.86 12.63 10.95
CA LYS A 362 31.40 13.02 9.65
C LYS A 362 31.43 14.54 9.49
N GLN A 363 30.35 15.25 9.86
CA GLN A 363 30.31 16.73 9.79
C GLN A 363 31.31 17.36 10.77
N ILE A 364 31.42 16.83 12.00
CA ILE A 364 32.40 17.32 13.00
C ILE A 364 33.83 17.19 12.48
N ARG A 365 34.18 16.07 11.81
CA ARG A 365 35.50 15.88 11.20
C ARG A 365 35.81 16.92 10.13
N VAL A 366 34.82 17.21 9.24
CA VAL A 366 34.96 18.25 8.22
C VAL A 366 35.18 19.62 8.85
N LEU A 367 34.38 19.99 9.85
CA LEU A 367 34.51 21.27 10.55
C LEU A 367 35.86 21.41 11.30
N LYS A 368 36.34 20.35 11.94
CA LYS A 368 37.66 20.34 12.57
C LYS A 368 38.79 20.52 11.56
N SER A 369 38.69 19.92 10.36
CA SER A 369 39.66 20.09 9.29
C SER A 369 39.65 21.52 8.76
N LEU A 370 38.49 22.13 8.58
CA LEU A 370 38.36 23.55 8.20
C LEU A 370 38.95 24.47 9.27
N LEU A 371 38.66 24.27 10.53
CA LEU A 371 39.21 25.07 11.64
C LEU A 371 40.73 24.96 11.67
N LYS A 372 41.29 23.79 11.49
CA LYS A 372 42.75 23.60 11.41
C LYS A 372 43.36 24.39 10.25
N TYR A 373 42.71 24.39 9.07
CA TYR A 373 43.17 25.18 7.91
C TYR A 373 43.15 26.66 8.17
N TYR A 374 42.10 27.22 8.80
CA TYR A 374 42.01 28.63 9.14
C TYR A 374 43.02 29.08 10.20
N ASN A 375 43.35 28.22 11.17
CA ASN A 375 44.32 28.52 12.23
C ASN A 375 45.78 28.40 11.74
N GLN A 376 46.05 27.90 10.53
CA GLN A 376 47.37 27.80 9.93
C GLN A 376 47.66 28.98 8.97
N LYS A 377 46.68 29.83 8.71
CA LYS A 377 46.82 31.10 8.01
C LYS A 377 46.97 32.24 9.00
#